data_29116ed6c78beca2af894232938e1334
#
_entry.id   29116ed6c78beca2af894232938e1334
#
_cell.length_a   1.000
_cell.length_b   1.000
_cell.length_c   1.000
_cell.angle_alpha   90.00
_cell.angle_beta   90.00
_cell.angle_gamma   90.00
#
_symmetry.space_group_name_H-M   'P 1'
#
loop_
_entity.id
_entity.type
_entity.pdbx_description
1 polymer ?
#
loop_
_entity_poly.entity_id
_entity_poly.type
_entity_poly.pdbx_seq_one_letter_code
_entity_poly.pdbx_strand_id
1 'polypeptide(L)'
;AKYKNPGSAAAIREQQARVAALKEKTGMVVVSDLVENVNDIHPRRKQKVGRRLANWALAETYGKPQGKYRHASFASMKIKGQKAVIEFNDAEGGIHSDDKPVETLEICDASGVFHPARAIIDDKDGSLIVWNDAVRKPVAVRYMFSNGGIGNLKDTSGLPVAPFRTDSPFIVADRAAADLAQEMALTDIEISGYDYKRGKLKKGDKLFLNRNYPINIVPERFREFDMLIREATPGELTQPCSVIPKTDGMLYVIARKNERTLEDLYGWREVKDSEITYSTAKGDVSLKIFCKKAKAGKKVELPRTKDFCGIIPIAPTIK
;
A
#
# COMPACT_ATOMS: atom_id res chain seq x y z
N ALA A 1 16.10 -9.19 26.67
CA ALA A 1 16.78 -8.07 25.99
C ALA A 1 15.90 -6.82 26.12
N LYS A 2 16.47 -5.71 26.64
CA LYS A 2 15.75 -4.44 26.65
C LYS A 2 16.00 -3.75 25.30
N TYR A 3 15.01 -3.71 24.46
CA TYR A 3 15.06 -2.91 23.24
C TYR A 3 14.98 -1.42 23.58
N LYS A 4 15.87 -0.62 23.01
CA LYS A 4 15.90 0.84 23.25
C LYS A 4 14.61 1.52 22.79
N ASN A 5 14.04 1.06 21.67
CA ASN A 5 12.83 1.63 21.09
C ASN A 5 11.65 0.65 21.25
N PRO A 6 10.53 1.09 21.81
CA PRO A 6 9.29 0.32 21.79
C PRO A 6 8.89 -0.01 20.35
N GLY A 7 8.62 -1.28 20.04
CA GLY A 7 8.19 -1.70 18.70
C GLY A 7 9.30 -2.08 17.71
N SER A 8 10.60 -1.96 18.05
CA SER A 8 11.69 -2.34 17.13
C SER A 8 11.59 -3.79 16.63
N ALA A 9 11.31 -4.73 17.53
CA ALA A 9 11.17 -6.14 17.15
C ALA A 9 9.87 -6.36 16.35
N ALA A 10 8.81 -5.62 16.64
CA ALA A 10 7.58 -5.66 15.85
C ALA A 10 7.83 -5.18 14.42
N ALA A 11 8.57 -4.08 14.25
CA ALA A 11 8.94 -3.56 12.94
C ALA A 11 9.80 -4.55 12.14
N ILE A 12 10.75 -5.24 12.79
CA ILE A 12 11.54 -6.30 12.12
C ILE A 12 10.62 -7.44 11.64
N ARG A 13 9.70 -7.91 12.48
CA ARG A 13 8.73 -8.97 12.08
C ARG A 13 7.86 -8.53 10.90
N GLU A 14 7.43 -7.28 10.88
CA GLU A 14 6.69 -6.70 9.75
C GLU A 14 7.52 -6.73 8.46
N GLN A 15 8.80 -6.34 8.50
CA GLN A 15 9.68 -6.43 7.33
C GLN A 15 9.92 -7.87 6.87
N GLN A 16 10.08 -8.81 7.79
CA GLN A 16 10.20 -10.24 7.45
C GLN A 16 8.95 -10.77 6.73
N ALA A 17 7.76 -10.43 7.25
CA ALA A 17 6.49 -10.80 6.60
C ALA A 17 6.38 -10.18 5.20
N ARG A 18 6.78 -8.93 5.05
CA ARG A 18 6.76 -8.22 3.77
C ARG A 18 7.70 -8.85 2.74
N VAL A 19 8.92 -9.21 3.11
CA VAL A 19 9.85 -9.90 2.21
C VAL A 19 9.27 -11.24 1.74
N ALA A 20 8.65 -12.00 2.65
CA ALA A 20 8.02 -13.27 2.30
C ALA A 20 6.86 -13.10 1.29
N ALA A 21 6.13 -11.98 1.37
CA ALA A 21 5.05 -11.68 0.43
C ALA A 21 5.53 -11.17 -0.95
N LEU A 22 6.70 -10.52 -1.01
CA LEU A 22 7.23 -9.89 -2.23
C LEU A 22 8.13 -10.79 -3.08
N LYS A 23 8.64 -11.89 -2.50
CA LYS A 23 9.61 -12.77 -3.17
C LYS A 23 9.05 -14.16 -3.34
N GLU A 24 9.02 -14.63 -4.58
CA GLU A 24 8.69 -16.03 -4.89
C GLU A 24 9.62 -16.99 -4.15
N LYS A 25 9.10 -18.15 -3.78
CA LYS A 25 9.83 -19.23 -3.08
C LYS A 25 10.47 -18.78 -1.75
N THR A 26 9.94 -17.72 -1.18
CA THR A 26 10.33 -17.22 0.14
C THR A 26 9.14 -17.34 1.09
N GLY A 27 9.36 -17.82 2.31
CA GLY A 27 8.30 -17.97 3.30
C GLY A 27 8.73 -17.55 4.69
N MET A 28 7.74 -17.30 5.53
CA MET A 28 7.91 -16.97 6.93
C MET A 28 6.98 -17.86 7.77
N VAL A 29 7.45 -18.28 8.91
CA VAL A 29 6.61 -18.96 9.90
C VAL A 29 6.50 -18.12 11.17
N VAL A 30 5.30 -18.01 11.69
CA VAL A 30 5.04 -17.33 12.96
C VAL A 30 5.38 -18.30 14.10
N VAL A 31 6.09 -17.80 15.11
CA VAL A 31 6.60 -18.61 16.23
C VAL A 31 6.31 -17.99 17.60
N SER A 32 5.44 -17.01 17.66
CA SER A 32 5.09 -16.26 18.88
C SER A 32 4.49 -17.17 19.97
N ASP A 33 3.74 -18.19 19.61
CA ASP A 33 3.15 -19.20 20.49
C ASP A 33 4.19 -20.19 21.06
N LEU A 34 5.41 -20.16 20.58
CA LEU A 34 6.51 -21.02 21.03
C LEU A 34 7.43 -20.32 22.04
N VAL A 35 7.16 -19.06 22.35
CA VAL A 35 7.92 -18.27 23.32
C VAL A 35 7.39 -18.52 24.73
N GLU A 36 8.24 -19.05 25.61
CA GLU A 36 7.91 -19.31 27.03
C GLU A 36 8.28 -18.10 27.92
N ASN A 37 9.37 -17.41 27.56
CA ASN A 37 9.85 -16.24 28.27
C ASN A 37 10.31 -15.16 27.26
N VAL A 38 9.62 -14.06 27.24
CA VAL A 38 9.90 -12.92 26.30
C VAL A 38 11.24 -12.22 26.60
N ASN A 39 11.82 -12.45 27.77
CA ASN A 39 13.13 -11.93 28.14
C ASN A 39 14.30 -12.85 27.74
N ASP A 40 14.00 -14.07 27.30
CA ASP A 40 14.99 -15.03 26.82
C ASP A 40 14.99 -15.04 25.27
N ILE A 41 16.13 -14.68 24.69
CA ILE A 41 16.34 -14.71 23.25
C ILE A 41 16.59 -16.12 22.70
N HIS A 42 16.66 -17.14 23.59
CA HIS A 42 16.92 -18.55 23.24
C HIS A 42 15.67 -19.42 23.39
N PRO A 43 14.73 -19.40 22.41
CA PRO A 43 13.52 -20.20 22.51
C PRO A 43 13.85 -21.69 22.54
N ARG A 44 13.24 -22.43 23.45
CA ARG A 44 13.53 -23.85 23.65
C ARG A 44 12.87 -24.75 22.61
N ARG A 45 11.71 -24.38 22.09
CA ARG A 45 10.89 -25.22 21.19
C ARG A 45 11.38 -25.22 19.73
N LYS A 46 12.68 -25.34 19.49
CA LYS A 46 13.31 -25.24 18.15
C LYS A 46 12.82 -26.29 17.17
N GLN A 47 12.48 -27.51 17.65
CA GLN A 47 11.90 -28.54 16.78
C GLN A 47 10.58 -28.15 16.16
N LYS A 48 9.70 -27.43 16.90
CA LYS A 48 8.43 -26.92 16.34
C LYS A 48 8.68 -25.85 15.28
N VAL A 49 9.66 -24.99 15.50
CA VAL A 49 10.08 -24.01 14.48
C VAL A 49 10.56 -24.73 13.22
N GLY A 50 11.48 -25.68 13.36
CA GLY A 50 11.97 -26.49 12.25
C GLY A 50 10.87 -27.24 11.50
N ARG A 51 9.88 -27.79 12.22
CA ARG A 51 8.74 -28.47 11.60
C ARG A 51 7.87 -27.51 10.77
N ARG A 52 7.58 -26.28 11.25
CA ARG A 52 6.84 -25.28 10.50
C ARG A 52 7.57 -24.89 9.23
N LEU A 53 8.89 -24.64 9.31
CA LEU A 53 9.73 -24.34 8.15
C LEU A 53 9.78 -25.50 7.15
N ALA A 54 9.90 -26.74 7.64
CA ALA A 54 9.89 -27.92 6.78
C ALA A 54 8.54 -28.10 6.08
N ASN A 55 7.41 -27.94 6.79
CA ASN A 55 6.08 -28.04 6.19
C ASN A 55 5.88 -26.97 5.10
N TRP A 56 6.36 -25.75 5.34
CA TRP A 56 6.34 -24.69 4.31
C TRP A 56 7.15 -25.10 3.08
N ALA A 57 8.39 -25.56 3.26
CA ALA A 57 9.26 -26.00 2.16
C ALA A 57 8.67 -27.20 1.41
N LEU A 58 8.13 -28.19 2.12
CA LEU A 58 7.48 -29.35 1.53
C LEU A 58 6.31 -28.94 0.63
N ALA A 59 5.49 -27.98 1.05
CA ALA A 59 4.37 -27.53 0.27
C ALA A 59 4.81 -26.65 -0.94
N GLU A 60 5.55 -25.59 -0.68
CA GLU A 60 5.82 -24.55 -1.68
C GLU A 60 6.97 -24.91 -2.64
N THR A 61 7.95 -25.70 -2.16
CA THR A 61 9.12 -26.04 -2.98
C THR A 61 8.99 -27.43 -3.59
N TYR A 62 8.47 -28.38 -2.82
CA TYR A 62 8.43 -29.78 -3.26
C TYR A 62 7.03 -30.26 -3.70
N GLY A 63 6.00 -29.41 -3.58
CA GLY A 63 4.62 -29.77 -3.96
C GLY A 63 4.01 -30.92 -3.12
N LYS A 64 4.51 -31.13 -1.90
CA LYS A 64 4.10 -32.23 -1.00
C LYS A 64 3.59 -31.67 0.34
N PRO A 65 2.43 -30.97 0.37
CA PRO A 65 1.93 -30.38 1.60
C PRO A 65 1.60 -31.44 2.65
N GLN A 66 1.99 -31.18 3.91
CA GLN A 66 1.73 -32.01 5.07
C GLN A 66 0.75 -31.26 6.01
N GLY A 67 -0.47 -31.01 5.53
CA GLY A 67 -1.47 -30.22 6.24
C GLY A 67 -1.28 -28.71 6.11
N LYS A 68 -1.90 -27.95 7.00
CA LYS A 68 -1.85 -26.49 7.04
C LYS A 68 -0.42 -26.03 7.36
N TYR A 69 0.11 -25.08 6.57
CA TYR A 69 1.46 -24.54 6.74
C TYR A 69 1.52 -23.02 6.65
N ARG A 70 0.52 -22.38 6.04
CA ARG A 70 0.37 -20.93 6.02
C ARG A 70 -0.36 -20.45 7.26
N HIS A 71 0.14 -19.41 7.88
CA HIS A 71 -0.49 -18.78 9.02
C HIS A 71 -1.57 -17.80 8.56
N ALA A 72 -2.67 -17.72 9.29
CA ALA A 72 -3.64 -16.68 9.08
C ALA A 72 -2.97 -15.29 9.21
N SER A 73 -3.21 -14.42 8.26
CA SER A 73 -2.59 -13.11 8.15
C SER A 73 -3.61 -12.03 7.84
N PHE A 74 -3.31 -10.79 8.22
CA PHE A 74 -4.18 -9.64 7.93
C PHE A 74 -4.47 -9.53 6.42
N ALA A 75 -5.75 -9.48 6.05
CA ALA A 75 -6.20 -9.26 4.69
C ALA A 75 -6.75 -7.84 4.51
N SER A 76 -7.76 -7.47 5.28
CA SER A 76 -8.41 -6.17 5.15
C SER A 76 -8.99 -5.66 6.48
N MET A 77 -9.24 -4.34 6.52
CA MET A 77 -9.97 -3.71 7.60
C MET A 77 -11.09 -2.84 7.05
N LYS A 78 -12.28 -2.99 7.59
CA LYS A 78 -13.44 -2.12 7.32
C LYS A 78 -13.94 -1.49 8.61
N ILE A 79 -14.40 -0.26 8.55
CA ILE A 79 -15.00 0.41 9.70
C ILE A 79 -16.52 0.28 9.59
N LYS A 80 -17.15 -0.28 10.64
CA LYS A 80 -18.61 -0.37 10.79
C LYS A 80 -19.02 0.35 12.09
N GLY A 81 -19.46 1.60 11.94
CA GLY A 81 -19.79 2.47 13.07
C GLY A 81 -18.56 2.76 13.95
N GLN A 82 -18.59 2.32 15.19
CA GLN A 82 -17.50 2.51 16.16
C GLN A 82 -16.58 1.27 16.27
N LYS A 83 -16.69 0.33 15.33
CA LYS A 83 -15.95 -0.93 15.34
C LYS A 83 -15.10 -1.07 14.08
N ALA A 84 -13.92 -1.65 14.22
CA ALA A 84 -13.10 -2.12 13.11
C ALA A 84 -13.37 -3.61 12.88
N VAL A 85 -13.60 -4.01 11.65
CA VAL A 85 -13.80 -5.41 11.24
C VAL A 85 -12.57 -5.83 10.44
N ILE A 86 -11.86 -6.84 10.92
CA ILE A 86 -10.63 -7.37 10.34
C ILE A 86 -10.92 -8.70 9.67
N GLU A 87 -10.53 -8.82 8.42
CA GLU A 87 -10.57 -10.05 7.63
C GLU A 87 -9.16 -10.63 7.52
N PHE A 88 -9.06 -11.95 7.35
CA PHE A 88 -7.79 -12.66 7.31
C PHE A 88 -7.65 -13.50 6.03
N ASN A 89 -6.43 -13.56 5.50
CA ASN A 89 -6.02 -14.55 4.49
C ASN A 89 -5.61 -15.83 5.21
N ASP A 90 -5.65 -16.95 4.50
CA ASP A 90 -5.23 -18.26 4.99
C ASP A 90 -5.92 -18.65 6.33
N ALA A 91 -7.17 -18.26 6.51
CA ALA A 91 -7.97 -18.51 7.73
C ALA A 91 -9.16 -19.44 7.45
N GLU A 92 -9.00 -20.43 6.58
CA GLU A 92 -10.04 -21.39 6.25
C GLU A 92 -10.49 -22.13 7.54
N GLY A 93 -11.79 -22.14 7.77
CA GLY A 93 -12.39 -22.64 9.00
C GLY A 93 -12.39 -21.66 10.17
N GLY A 94 -11.93 -20.43 9.95
CA GLY A 94 -11.97 -19.35 10.93
C GLY A 94 -10.75 -19.26 11.85
N ILE A 95 -10.82 -18.32 12.78
CA ILE A 95 -9.84 -18.12 13.85
C ILE A 95 -10.53 -18.29 15.21
N HIS A 96 -9.75 -18.53 16.26
CA HIS A 96 -10.24 -18.63 17.63
C HIS A 96 -9.20 -18.11 18.64
N SER A 97 -9.64 -17.86 19.88
CA SER A 97 -8.80 -17.42 20.99
C SER A 97 -8.84 -18.38 22.20
N ASP A 98 -9.25 -19.64 21.98
CA ASP A 98 -9.50 -20.65 23.01
C ASP A 98 -10.48 -20.16 24.09
N ASP A 99 -11.58 -19.49 23.67
CA ASP A 99 -12.65 -18.91 24.51
C ASP A 99 -12.14 -17.86 25.53
N LYS A 100 -10.96 -17.28 25.27
CA LYS A 100 -10.37 -16.22 26.09
C LYS A 100 -10.49 -14.87 25.40
N PRO A 101 -10.48 -13.78 26.17
CA PRO A 101 -10.34 -12.45 25.57
C PRO A 101 -9.10 -12.38 24.67
N VAL A 102 -9.23 -11.69 23.53
CA VAL A 102 -8.08 -11.50 22.62
C VAL A 102 -7.04 -10.60 23.29
N GLU A 103 -5.82 -11.10 23.35
CA GLU A 103 -4.69 -10.44 23.99
C GLU A 103 -3.87 -9.61 23.00
N THR A 104 -3.14 -8.62 23.51
CA THR A 104 -2.20 -7.77 22.74
C THR A 104 -2.81 -7.12 21.50
N LEU A 105 -4.06 -6.68 21.64
CA LEU A 105 -4.82 -5.98 20.60
C LEU A 105 -4.99 -4.52 21.02
N GLU A 106 -4.75 -3.60 20.07
CA GLU A 106 -4.84 -2.17 20.28
C GLU A 106 -5.61 -1.51 19.14
N ILE A 107 -6.29 -0.41 19.43
CA ILE A 107 -7.07 0.38 18.47
C ILE A 107 -6.86 1.87 18.72
N CYS A 108 -6.82 2.70 17.67
CA CYS A 108 -6.76 4.16 17.82
C CYS A 108 -7.73 4.86 16.88
N ASP A 109 -7.99 6.13 17.17
CA ASP A 109 -8.64 7.10 16.28
C ASP A 109 -7.59 7.99 15.58
N ALA A 110 -8.06 9.09 14.98
CA ALA A 110 -7.20 10.04 14.26
C ALA A 110 -6.16 10.75 15.15
N SER A 111 -6.25 10.66 16.47
CA SER A 111 -5.22 11.18 17.39
C SER A 111 -3.92 10.38 17.33
N GLY A 112 -3.98 9.12 16.82
CA GLY A 112 -2.84 8.22 16.80
C GLY A 112 -2.49 7.60 18.16
N VAL A 113 -3.30 7.85 19.21
CA VAL A 113 -3.11 7.26 20.54
C VAL A 113 -3.78 5.87 20.54
N PHE A 114 -2.98 4.83 20.74
CA PHE A 114 -3.45 3.46 20.81
C PHE A 114 -3.94 3.10 22.21
N HIS A 115 -5.14 2.50 22.26
CA HIS A 115 -5.77 1.98 23.47
C HIS A 115 -5.90 0.47 23.38
N PRO A 116 -5.78 -0.27 24.50
CA PRO A 116 -6.11 -1.69 24.53
C PRO A 116 -7.52 -1.93 23.96
N ALA A 117 -7.67 -2.90 23.10
CA ALA A 117 -8.94 -3.16 22.45
C ALA A 117 -9.59 -4.46 22.94
N ARG A 118 -10.95 -4.46 22.90
CA ARG A 118 -11.77 -5.68 23.01
C ARG A 118 -12.09 -6.20 21.63
N ALA A 119 -12.24 -7.50 21.50
CA ALA A 119 -12.67 -8.11 20.25
C ALA A 119 -13.59 -9.30 20.47
N ILE A 120 -14.40 -9.57 19.46
CA ILE A 120 -15.12 -10.83 19.26
C ILE A 120 -14.83 -11.35 17.86
N ILE A 121 -14.89 -12.66 17.72
CA ILE A 121 -14.82 -13.31 16.41
C ILE A 121 -16.25 -13.48 15.93
N ASP A 122 -16.55 -13.08 14.70
CA ASP A 122 -17.87 -13.26 14.10
C ASP A 122 -17.99 -14.71 13.60
N ASP A 123 -18.94 -15.45 14.18
CA ASP A 123 -19.16 -16.86 13.83
C ASP A 123 -19.62 -17.09 12.38
N LYS A 124 -20.06 -16.03 11.70
CA LYS A 124 -20.60 -16.13 10.33
C LYS A 124 -19.50 -16.17 9.27
N ASP A 125 -18.47 -15.35 9.45
CA ASP A 125 -17.43 -15.15 8.44
C ASP A 125 -15.99 -15.25 8.98
N GLY A 126 -15.84 -15.51 10.30
CA GLY A 126 -14.54 -15.61 10.94
C GLY A 126 -13.78 -14.29 11.09
N SER A 127 -14.43 -13.16 10.83
CA SER A 127 -13.81 -11.84 10.98
C SER A 127 -13.62 -11.47 12.45
N LEU A 128 -12.63 -10.63 12.75
CA LEU A 128 -12.38 -10.09 14.08
C LEU A 128 -12.98 -8.70 14.20
N ILE A 129 -14.00 -8.55 15.06
CA ILE A 129 -14.66 -7.28 15.33
C ILE A 129 -14.00 -6.64 16.55
N VAL A 130 -13.35 -5.49 16.35
CA VAL A 130 -12.50 -4.81 17.34
C VAL A 130 -13.07 -3.47 17.73
N TRP A 131 -13.06 -3.14 19.04
CA TRP A 131 -13.49 -1.85 19.54
C TRP A 131 -12.86 -1.47 20.89
N ASN A 132 -12.97 -0.20 21.22
CA ASN A 132 -12.77 0.36 22.55
C ASN A 132 -13.75 1.52 22.75
N ASP A 133 -14.37 1.62 23.92
CA ASP A 133 -15.41 2.61 24.19
C ASP A 133 -14.91 4.07 24.13
N ALA A 134 -13.62 4.28 24.37
CA ALA A 134 -12.96 5.59 24.24
C ALA A 134 -12.66 5.96 22.77
N VAL A 135 -12.71 4.99 21.83
CA VAL A 135 -12.35 5.18 20.42
C VAL A 135 -13.61 5.14 19.56
N ARG A 136 -14.26 6.29 19.38
CA ARG A 136 -15.54 6.37 18.65
C ARG A 136 -15.42 6.32 17.13
N LYS A 137 -14.28 6.73 16.58
CA LYS A 137 -13.99 6.74 15.14
C LYS A 137 -12.66 6.03 14.90
N PRO A 138 -12.62 4.69 14.95
CA PRO A 138 -11.38 3.95 14.78
C PRO A 138 -10.78 4.17 13.39
N VAL A 139 -9.44 4.30 13.33
CA VAL A 139 -8.69 4.45 12.10
C VAL A 139 -7.63 3.36 11.95
N ALA A 140 -7.15 2.78 13.05
CA ALA A 140 -6.15 1.72 13.00
C ALA A 140 -6.27 0.71 14.13
N VAL A 141 -5.83 -0.52 13.84
CA VAL A 141 -5.75 -1.65 14.76
C VAL A 141 -4.36 -2.25 14.70
N ARG A 142 -3.84 -2.69 15.84
CA ARG A 142 -2.58 -3.43 15.97
C ARG A 142 -2.79 -4.71 16.76
N TYR A 143 -2.22 -5.80 16.29
CA TYR A 143 -2.18 -7.08 16.98
C TYR A 143 -0.75 -7.54 17.16
N MET A 144 -0.34 -7.82 18.41
CA MET A 144 1.03 -8.20 18.76
C MET A 144 2.10 -7.24 18.25
N PHE A 145 1.78 -5.96 18.06
CA PHE A 145 2.71 -4.97 17.51
C PHE A 145 3.54 -4.32 18.62
N SER A 146 4.26 -5.14 19.37
CA SER A 146 5.18 -4.74 20.44
C SER A 146 6.42 -5.63 20.45
N ASN A 147 7.45 -5.26 21.23
CA ASN A 147 8.69 -6.02 21.29
C ASN A 147 8.54 -7.42 21.92
N GLY A 148 7.63 -7.57 22.88
CA GLY A 148 7.44 -8.81 23.61
C GLY A 148 5.97 -9.28 23.68
N GLY A 149 5.10 -8.75 22.81
CA GLY A 149 3.69 -9.16 22.79
C GLY A 149 3.53 -10.62 22.35
N ILE A 150 2.80 -11.39 23.16
CA ILE A 150 2.34 -12.74 22.80
C ILE A 150 0.83 -12.65 22.69
N GLY A 151 0.29 -13.04 21.54
CA GLY A 151 -1.15 -13.08 21.31
C GLY A 151 -1.67 -14.50 21.36
N ASN A 152 -2.99 -14.63 21.47
CA ASN A 152 -3.68 -15.90 21.62
C ASN A 152 -4.59 -16.27 20.44
N LEU A 153 -4.64 -15.47 19.37
CA LEU A 153 -5.36 -15.84 18.16
C LEU A 153 -4.66 -16.97 17.40
N LYS A 154 -5.43 -17.97 17.01
CA LYS A 154 -5.00 -19.13 16.22
C LYS A 154 -6.02 -19.44 15.14
N ASP A 155 -5.61 -20.13 14.10
CA ASP A 155 -6.52 -20.76 13.15
C ASP A 155 -6.99 -22.15 13.68
N THR A 156 -7.91 -22.76 12.98
CA THR A 156 -8.47 -24.09 13.34
C THR A 156 -7.44 -25.24 13.33
N SER A 157 -6.27 -25.05 12.72
CA SER A 157 -5.16 -26.01 12.79
C SER A 157 -4.24 -25.79 13.99
N GLY A 158 -4.48 -24.75 14.78
CA GLY A 158 -3.69 -24.34 15.93
C GLY A 158 -2.44 -23.53 15.57
N LEU A 159 -2.29 -23.07 14.33
CA LEU A 159 -1.23 -22.13 13.97
C LEU A 159 -1.59 -20.72 14.44
N PRO A 160 -0.64 -19.97 15.02
CA PRO A 160 -0.91 -18.61 15.47
C PRO A 160 -1.19 -17.66 14.31
N VAL A 161 -2.11 -16.72 14.51
CA VAL A 161 -2.31 -15.60 13.60
C VAL A 161 -1.07 -14.71 13.57
N ALA A 162 -0.67 -14.29 12.40
CA ALA A 162 0.50 -13.41 12.21
C ALA A 162 0.28 -12.03 12.87
N PRO A 163 1.31 -11.46 13.52
CA PRO A 163 1.26 -10.08 13.99
C PRO A 163 0.96 -9.12 12.84
N PHE A 164 0.15 -8.09 13.11
CA PHE A 164 -0.15 -7.07 12.10
C PHE A 164 -0.39 -5.69 12.71
N ARG A 165 -0.34 -4.67 11.87
CA ARG A 165 -0.90 -3.34 12.09
C ARG A 165 -1.54 -2.81 10.83
N THR A 166 -2.62 -2.08 10.97
CA THR A 166 -3.33 -1.50 9.81
C THR A 166 -2.89 -0.08 9.48
N ASP A 167 -2.09 0.54 10.34
CA ASP A 167 -1.44 1.84 10.17
C ASP A 167 -0.02 1.73 9.59
N SER A 168 0.34 0.57 9.07
CA SER A 168 1.63 0.39 8.41
C SER A 168 1.78 1.39 7.27
N PRO A 169 2.89 2.14 7.19
CA PRO A 169 3.15 3.03 6.07
C PRO A 169 3.20 2.26 4.74
N PHE A 170 3.51 0.97 4.78
CA PHE A 170 3.51 0.10 3.60
C PHE A 170 2.09 -0.30 3.18
N ILE A 171 1.21 -0.64 4.14
CA ILE A 171 -0.20 -0.94 3.85
C ILE A 171 -0.92 0.31 3.32
N VAL A 172 -0.63 1.48 3.89
CA VAL A 172 -1.20 2.74 3.43
C VAL A 172 -0.68 3.07 2.02
N ALA A 173 0.60 2.84 1.75
CA ALA A 173 1.17 3.02 0.42
C ALA A 173 0.59 2.01 -0.59
N ASP A 174 0.48 0.75 -0.21
CA ASP A 174 -0.08 -0.30 -1.08
C ASP A 174 -1.58 -0.07 -1.34
N ARG A 175 -2.36 0.36 -0.33
CA ARG A 175 -3.75 0.78 -0.52
C ARG A 175 -3.87 2.01 -1.40
N ALA A 176 -3.08 3.04 -1.13
CA ALA A 176 -3.08 4.24 -1.96
C ALA A 176 -2.67 3.93 -3.41
N ALA A 177 -1.73 3.01 -3.62
CA ALA A 177 -1.35 2.54 -4.93
C ALA A 177 -2.45 1.68 -5.59
N ALA A 178 -3.11 0.81 -4.82
CA ALA A 178 -4.23 -0.01 -5.31
C ALA A 178 -5.47 0.84 -5.62
N ASP A 179 -5.83 1.78 -4.73
CA ASP A 179 -6.92 2.72 -4.94
C ASP A 179 -6.65 3.60 -6.16
N LEU A 180 -5.39 4.09 -6.30
CA LEU A 180 -4.96 4.84 -7.45
C LEU A 180 -4.99 3.99 -8.73
N ALA A 181 -4.52 2.74 -8.67
CA ALA A 181 -4.58 1.83 -9.80
C ALA A 181 -6.03 1.49 -10.20
N GLN A 182 -6.92 1.33 -9.24
CA GLN A 182 -8.35 1.10 -9.49
C GLN A 182 -9.03 2.35 -10.08
N GLU A 183 -8.73 3.54 -9.54
CA GLU A 183 -9.21 4.81 -10.10
C GLU A 183 -8.68 5.03 -11.52
N MET A 184 -7.43 4.65 -11.79
CA MET A 184 -6.78 4.80 -13.09
C MET A 184 -7.17 3.71 -14.10
N ALA A 185 -7.45 2.49 -13.68
CA ALA A 185 -7.89 1.38 -14.52
C ALA A 185 -9.22 1.70 -15.26
N LEU A 186 -9.96 2.68 -14.76
CA LEU A 186 -11.20 3.15 -15.36
C LEU A 186 -11.00 4.18 -16.48
N THR A 187 -9.76 4.61 -16.77
CA THR A 187 -9.53 5.74 -17.67
C THR A 187 -8.84 5.33 -18.97
N ASP A 188 -9.61 4.84 -19.91
CA ASP A 188 -9.23 4.92 -21.33
C ASP A 188 -9.59 6.32 -21.82
N ILE A 189 -8.68 7.01 -22.49
CA ILE A 189 -8.83 8.42 -22.89
C ILE A 189 -8.60 8.64 -24.38
N GLU A 190 -9.32 9.61 -24.94
CA GLU A 190 -9.00 10.21 -26.23
C GLU A 190 -8.30 11.54 -25.98
N ILE A 191 -7.18 11.80 -26.68
CA ILE A 191 -6.41 13.04 -26.56
C ILE A 191 -6.52 13.80 -27.86
N SER A 192 -6.73 15.11 -27.76
CA SER A 192 -6.72 16.04 -28.88
C SER A 192 -5.76 17.21 -28.68
N GLY A 193 -5.18 17.70 -29.76
CA GLY A 193 -4.28 18.86 -29.78
C GLY A 193 -2.87 18.56 -29.27
N TYR A 194 -2.42 17.31 -29.32
CA TYR A 194 -1.21 16.90 -28.64
C TYR A 194 -0.64 15.59 -29.18
N ASP A 195 0.58 15.65 -29.69
CA ASP A 195 1.33 14.45 -30.07
C ASP A 195 2.02 13.87 -28.86
N TYR A 196 1.81 12.57 -28.63
CA TYR A 196 2.34 11.88 -27.47
C TYR A 196 2.80 10.46 -27.80
N LYS A 197 3.69 9.95 -26.96
CA LYS A 197 4.01 8.50 -26.91
C LYS A 197 3.82 7.97 -25.52
N ARG A 198 3.52 6.69 -25.42
CA ARG A 198 3.49 5.97 -24.14
C ARG A 198 4.92 5.77 -23.64
N GLY A 199 5.14 6.01 -22.37
CA GLY A 199 6.36 5.77 -21.63
C GLY A 199 6.03 5.24 -20.23
N LYS A 200 7.08 5.00 -19.46
CA LYS A 200 6.95 4.60 -18.05
C LYS A 200 7.42 5.71 -17.13
N LEU A 201 6.75 5.87 -16.00
CA LEU A 201 7.22 6.74 -14.94
C LEU A 201 8.25 5.99 -14.08
N LYS A 202 9.49 5.99 -14.55
CA LYS A 202 10.59 5.21 -14.00
C LYS A 202 11.87 6.02 -13.92
N LYS A 203 12.67 5.77 -12.89
CA LYS A 203 14.01 6.38 -12.77
C LYS A 203 14.88 5.99 -13.98
N GLY A 204 15.48 6.99 -14.58
CA GLY A 204 16.34 6.86 -15.77
C GLY A 204 15.60 7.00 -17.10
N ASP A 205 14.28 6.86 -17.14
CA ASP A 205 13.49 7.08 -18.34
C ASP A 205 13.40 8.57 -18.68
N LYS A 206 13.09 8.87 -19.94
CA LYS A 206 12.99 10.27 -20.39
C LYS A 206 11.63 10.85 -20.03
N LEU A 207 11.63 12.09 -19.53
CA LEU A 207 10.41 12.83 -19.24
C LEU A 207 9.79 13.47 -20.51
N PHE A 208 10.60 13.76 -21.54
CA PHE A 208 10.18 14.34 -22.81
C PHE A 208 10.75 13.55 -23.99
N LEU A 209 10.01 13.52 -25.10
CA LEU A 209 10.41 12.77 -26.30
C LEU A 209 11.68 13.32 -26.97
N ASN A 210 11.79 14.64 -27.05
CA ASN A 210 12.86 15.35 -27.77
C ASN A 210 13.95 15.91 -26.85
N ARG A 211 13.99 15.52 -25.58
CA ARG A 211 15.00 15.96 -24.60
C ARG A 211 15.60 14.77 -23.87
N ASN A 212 16.88 14.88 -23.56
CA ASN A 212 17.56 13.90 -22.72
C ASN A 212 17.50 14.36 -21.25
N TYR A 213 16.29 14.35 -20.68
CA TYR A 213 16.03 14.70 -19.31
C TYR A 213 15.61 13.45 -18.54
N PRO A 214 16.59 12.74 -17.92
CA PRO A 214 16.30 11.53 -17.16
C PRO A 214 15.56 11.85 -15.88
N ILE A 215 14.57 11.04 -15.56
CA ILE A 215 13.85 11.08 -14.30
C ILE A 215 14.77 10.55 -13.20
N ASN A 216 14.96 11.32 -12.13
CA ASN A 216 15.83 10.96 -10.99
C ASN A 216 15.04 10.35 -9.84
N ILE A 217 13.91 10.97 -9.49
CA ILE A 217 13.06 10.58 -8.38
C ILE A 217 11.65 10.37 -8.90
N VAL A 218 11.07 9.22 -8.55
CA VAL A 218 9.66 8.89 -8.75
C VAL A 218 9.10 8.43 -7.40
N PRO A 219 8.01 9.01 -6.91
CA PRO A 219 7.34 8.52 -5.71
C PRO A 219 6.97 7.05 -5.86
N GLU A 220 7.16 6.25 -4.82
CA GLU A 220 7.00 4.79 -4.86
C GLU A 220 5.65 4.37 -5.46
N ARG A 221 4.57 5.02 -5.06
CA ARG A 221 3.21 4.75 -5.52
C ARG A 221 2.94 5.04 -7.00
N PHE A 222 3.83 5.79 -7.69
CA PHE A 222 3.72 6.09 -9.12
C PHE A 222 4.78 5.37 -9.95
N ARG A 223 5.63 4.57 -9.32
CA ARG A 223 6.72 3.85 -9.99
C ARG A 223 6.15 2.85 -10.98
N GLU A 224 6.74 2.81 -12.18
CA GLU A 224 6.35 1.93 -13.30
C GLU A 224 4.95 2.23 -13.90
N PHE A 225 4.28 3.30 -13.48
CA PHE A 225 3.01 3.68 -14.12
C PHE A 225 3.23 4.09 -15.57
N ASP A 226 2.27 3.71 -16.42
CA ASP A 226 2.23 4.21 -17.79
C ASP A 226 1.96 5.71 -17.75
N MET A 227 2.71 6.45 -18.56
CA MET A 227 2.45 7.87 -18.76
C MET A 227 2.45 8.21 -20.25
N LEU A 228 1.77 9.26 -20.62
CA LEU A 228 1.83 9.83 -21.95
C LEU A 228 2.79 11.02 -21.91
N ILE A 229 3.89 10.88 -22.62
CA ILE A 229 4.94 11.88 -22.72
C ILE A 229 4.86 12.61 -24.04
N ARG A 230 5.22 13.87 -24.03
CA ARG A 230 5.23 14.75 -25.20
C ARG A 230 6.63 15.29 -25.52
N GLU A 231 6.73 16.02 -26.59
CA GLU A 231 7.89 16.84 -26.85
C GLU A 231 7.91 18.09 -25.95
N ALA A 232 9.07 18.45 -25.44
CA ALA A 232 9.25 19.72 -24.76
C ALA A 232 9.18 20.84 -25.79
N THR A 233 8.31 21.82 -25.56
CA THR A 233 8.16 23.01 -26.40
C THR A 233 8.70 24.24 -25.68
N PRO A 234 9.35 25.18 -26.38
CA PRO A 234 9.67 26.49 -25.81
C PRO A 234 8.38 27.33 -25.78
N GLY A 235 7.93 27.69 -24.58
CA GLY A 235 6.74 28.52 -24.42
C GLY A 235 5.44 27.74 -24.16
N GLU A 236 4.32 28.37 -24.43
CA GLU A 236 2.99 27.78 -24.30
C GLU A 236 2.67 26.88 -25.49
N LEU A 237 1.80 25.88 -25.24
CA LEU A 237 1.25 25.10 -26.33
C LEU A 237 0.37 25.98 -27.20
N THR A 238 0.63 25.99 -28.50
CA THR A 238 -0.06 26.87 -29.47
C THR A 238 -1.52 26.49 -29.68
N GLN A 239 -1.87 25.23 -29.39
CA GLN A 239 -3.24 24.72 -29.48
C GLN A 239 -3.75 24.19 -28.13
N PRO A 240 -5.07 24.33 -27.86
CA PRO A 240 -5.67 23.72 -26.68
C PRO A 240 -5.53 22.22 -26.73
N CYS A 241 -5.01 21.66 -25.64
CA CYS A 241 -4.98 20.21 -25.44
C CYS A 241 -6.11 19.79 -24.53
N SER A 242 -6.73 18.66 -24.83
CA SER A 242 -7.79 18.12 -24.00
C SER A 242 -7.83 16.62 -24.04
N VAL A 243 -8.45 16.03 -23.04
CA VAL A 243 -8.75 14.61 -22.99
C VAL A 243 -10.24 14.36 -22.82
N ILE A 244 -10.74 13.30 -23.39
CA ILE A 244 -12.09 12.79 -23.19
C ILE A 244 -11.95 11.36 -22.63
N PRO A 245 -12.25 11.14 -21.35
CA PRO A 245 -12.25 9.80 -20.78
C PRO A 245 -13.37 8.95 -21.37
N LYS A 246 -13.14 7.66 -21.58
CA LYS A 246 -14.18 6.70 -21.97
C LYS A 246 -14.94 6.14 -20.79
N THR A 247 -14.37 6.25 -19.59
CA THR A 247 -14.97 5.83 -18.31
C THR A 247 -14.81 6.92 -17.26
N ASP A 248 -15.64 6.88 -16.22
CA ASP A 248 -15.47 7.77 -15.06
C ASP A 248 -14.19 7.41 -14.31
N GLY A 249 -13.45 8.40 -13.82
CA GLY A 249 -12.22 8.12 -13.06
C GLY A 249 -11.45 9.39 -12.65
N MET A 250 -10.20 9.17 -12.26
CA MET A 250 -9.26 10.25 -11.93
C MET A 250 -8.26 10.44 -13.06
N LEU A 251 -8.13 11.67 -13.51
CA LEU A 251 -7.11 12.09 -14.47
C LEU A 251 -5.95 12.75 -13.72
N TYR A 252 -4.74 12.41 -14.08
CA TYR A 252 -3.53 12.95 -13.47
C TYR A 252 -2.67 13.67 -14.49
N VAL A 253 -2.04 14.77 -14.07
CA VAL A 253 -1.07 15.50 -14.85
C VAL A 253 0.20 15.75 -14.05
N ILE A 254 1.34 15.73 -14.72
CA ILE A 254 2.66 16.02 -14.16
C ILE A 254 3.04 17.42 -14.59
N ALA A 255 3.23 18.32 -13.65
CA ALA A 255 3.55 19.70 -13.94
C ALA A 255 4.49 20.33 -12.90
N ARG A 256 5.20 21.39 -13.30
CA ARG A 256 5.96 22.22 -12.39
C ARG A 256 5.01 23.08 -11.56
N LYS A 257 5.21 23.13 -10.24
CA LYS A 257 4.41 23.98 -9.35
C LYS A 257 4.98 25.41 -9.35
N ASN A 258 4.37 26.30 -10.12
CA ASN A 258 4.64 27.73 -10.11
C ASN A 258 3.32 28.51 -10.33
N GLU A 259 3.32 29.81 -10.13
CA GLU A 259 2.11 30.65 -10.21
C GLU A 259 1.35 30.43 -11.53
N ARG A 260 2.04 30.48 -12.65
CA ARG A 260 1.45 30.31 -13.98
C ARG A 260 0.82 28.94 -14.18
N THR A 261 1.47 27.87 -13.71
CA THR A 261 0.93 26.51 -13.80
C THR A 261 -0.29 26.35 -12.91
N LEU A 262 -0.32 27.01 -11.75
CA LEU A 262 -1.46 26.95 -10.82
C LEU A 262 -2.71 27.63 -11.39
N GLU A 263 -2.56 28.68 -12.20
CA GLU A 263 -3.68 29.30 -12.93
C GLU A 263 -4.31 28.30 -13.92
N ASP A 264 -3.49 27.61 -14.71
CA ASP A 264 -3.94 26.58 -15.67
C ASP A 264 -4.52 25.34 -14.98
N LEU A 265 -4.11 25.07 -13.74
CA LEU A 265 -4.56 23.93 -12.93
C LEU A 265 -5.75 24.28 -12.03
N TYR A 266 -6.49 25.35 -12.35
CA TYR A 266 -7.71 25.67 -11.61
C TYR A 266 -8.69 24.48 -11.61
N GLY A 267 -9.13 24.08 -10.41
CA GLY A 267 -9.98 22.90 -10.21
C GLY A 267 -9.27 21.55 -10.23
N TRP A 268 -7.94 21.54 -10.33
CA TRP A 268 -7.12 20.35 -10.07
C TRP A 268 -6.61 20.37 -8.64
N ARG A 269 -6.41 19.18 -8.06
CA ARG A 269 -5.89 19.00 -6.70
C ARG A 269 -4.48 18.45 -6.77
N GLU A 270 -3.54 19.05 -6.06
CA GLU A 270 -2.20 18.48 -5.87
C GLU A 270 -2.28 17.17 -5.12
N VAL A 271 -1.59 16.17 -5.62
CA VAL A 271 -1.44 14.88 -4.95
C VAL A 271 -0.33 15.01 -3.91
N LYS A 272 -0.63 14.68 -2.66
CA LYS A 272 0.34 14.75 -1.56
C LYS A 272 1.51 13.80 -1.82
N ASP A 273 2.72 14.18 -1.44
CA ASP A 273 3.94 13.36 -1.57
C ASP A 273 4.19 12.83 -3.00
N SER A 274 3.96 13.68 -4.00
CA SER A 274 4.03 13.33 -5.42
C SER A 274 5.20 13.99 -6.16
N GLU A 275 6.30 14.27 -5.46
CA GLU A 275 7.44 14.93 -6.07
C GLU A 275 8.19 14.02 -7.04
N ILE A 276 8.33 14.49 -8.27
CA ILE A 276 9.12 13.88 -9.33
C ILE A 276 10.27 14.84 -9.64
N THR A 277 11.50 14.35 -9.76
CA THR A 277 12.62 15.19 -10.20
C THR A 277 13.25 14.65 -11.46
N TYR A 278 13.77 15.55 -12.28
CA TYR A 278 14.56 15.22 -13.46
C TYR A 278 15.74 16.16 -13.61
N SER A 279 16.82 15.69 -14.23
CA SER A 279 18.02 16.49 -14.44
C SER A 279 18.01 17.23 -15.77
N THR A 280 18.53 18.44 -15.74
CA THR A 280 18.85 19.27 -16.91
C THR A 280 20.31 19.73 -16.84
N ALA A 281 20.81 20.31 -17.92
CA ALA A 281 22.14 20.93 -17.90
C ALA A 281 22.28 22.11 -16.89
N LYS A 282 21.17 22.64 -16.40
CA LYS A 282 21.12 23.74 -15.40
C LYS A 282 20.82 23.26 -13.98
N GLY A 283 20.75 21.95 -13.75
CA GLY A 283 20.41 21.33 -12.46
C GLY A 283 19.09 20.59 -12.47
N ASP A 284 18.71 20.09 -11.30
CA ASP A 284 17.50 19.32 -11.12
C ASP A 284 16.25 20.20 -11.07
N VAL A 285 15.18 19.71 -11.64
CA VAL A 285 13.86 20.36 -11.67
C VAL A 285 12.86 19.48 -10.95
N SER A 286 12.10 20.07 -10.03
CA SER A 286 11.03 19.42 -9.30
C SER A 286 9.68 19.62 -9.96
N LEU A 287 8.88 18.55 -10.02
CA LEU A 287 7.53 18.49 -10.52
C LEU A 287 6.60 17.92 -9.45
N LYS A 288 5.31 18.18 -9.61
CA LYS A 288 4.24 17.59 -8.79
C LYS A 288 3.22 16.91 -9.68
N ILE A 289 2.45 16.00 -9.10
CA ILE A 289 1.31 15.39 -9.75
C ILE A 289 0.05 16.08 -9.26
N PHE A 290 -0.82 16.43 -10.18
CA PHE A 290 -2.15 17.00 -9.91
C PHE A 290 -3.21 16.06 -10.46
N CYS A 291 -4.37 15.98 -9.78
CA CYS A 291 -5.46 15.13 -10.19
C CYS A 291 -6.79 15.88 -10.25
N LYS A 292 -7.69 15.38 -11.11
CA LYS A 292 -9.05 15.90 -11.29
C LYS A 292 -10.00 14.75 -11.60
N LYS A 293 -11.20 14.77 -10.99
CA LYS A 293 -12.26 13.83 -11.38
C LYS A 293 -12.69 14.11 -12.81
N ALA A 294 -12.76 13.07 -13.61
CA ALA A 294 -13.18 13.12 -15.00
C ALA A 294 -14.36 12.17 -15.22
N LYS A 295 -15.30 12.56 -16.05
CA LYS A 295 -16.48 11.77 -16.41
C LYS A 295 -16.40 11.31 -17.85
N ALA A 296 -16.87 10.09 -18.11
CA ALA A 296 -16.94 9.52 -19.44
C ALA A 296 -17.62 10.45 -20.44
N GLY A 297 -17.02 10.60 -21.61
CA GLY A 297 -17.51 11.49 -22.69
C GLY A 297 -17.43 12.99 -22.40
N LYS A 298 -16.90 13.42 -21.25
CA LYS A 298 -16.75 14.83 -20.92
C LYS A 298 -15.33 15.30 -21.17
N LYS A 299 -15.21 16.37 -21.98
CA LYS A 299 -13.94 17.00 -22.31
C LYS A 299 -13.30 17.63 -21.06
N VAL A 300 -12.02 17.36 -20.82
CA VAL A 300 -11.20 17.97 -19.77
C VAL A 300 -10.05 18.71 -20.44
N GLU A 301 -10.00 20.01 -20.26
CA GLU A 301 -8.88 20.83 -20.74
C GLU A 301 -7.62 20.54 -19.92
N LEU A 302 -6.49 20.44 -20.62
CA LEU A 302 -5.16 20.24 -20.03
C LEU A 302 -4.42 21.58 -19.90
N PRO A 303 -3.44 21.68 -18.98
CA PRO A 303 -2.61 22.86 -18.86
C PRO A 303 -1.89 23.20 -20.18
N ARG A 304 -1.80 24.49 -20.51
CA ARG A 304 -1.13 24.99 -21.74
C ARG A 304 0.33 25.38 -21.51
N THR A 305 0.77 25.46 -20.27
CA THR A 305 2.12 25.93 -19.98
C THR A 305 3.19 24.95 -20.43
N LYS A 306 4.38 25.48 -20.75
CA LYS A 306 5.58 24.66 -20.99
C LYS A 306 5.95 23.77 -19.81
N ASP A 307 5.50 24.11 -18.62
CA ASP A 307 5.76 23.42 -17.36
C ASP A 307 4.87 22.17 -17.13
N PHE A 308 3.92 21.94 -18.04
CA PHE A 308 3.16 20.70 -18.12
C PHE A 308 3.98 19.63 -18.85
N CYS A 309 4.26 18.51 -18.21
CA CYS A 309 5.22 17.53 -18.69
C CYS A 309 4.59 16.22 -19.20
N GLY A 310 3.45 15.83 -18.68
CA GLY A 310 2.83 14.57 -19.08
C GLY A 310 1.53 14.28 -18.37
N ILE A 311 0.87 13.22 -18.83
CA ILE A 311 -0.40 12.72 -18.32
C ILE A 311 -0.16 11.29 -17.83
N ILE A 312 -0.75 10.93 -16.71
CA ILE A 312 -0.84 9.54 -16.25
C ILE A 312 -2.31 9.13 -16.41
N PRO A 313 -2.68 8.56 -17.57
CA PRO A 313 -4.10 8.33 -17.86
C PRO A 313 -4.55 6.91 -17.60
N ILE A 314 -3.62 5.96 -17.48
CA ILE A 314 -3.93 4.54 -17.57
C ILE A 314 -3.20 3.81 -16.44
N ALA A 315 -3.94 2.98 -15.73
CA ALA A 315 -3.35 2.08 -14.74
C ALA A 315 -2.34 1.13 -15.38
N PRO A 316 -1.27 0.80 -14.69
CA PRO A 316 -0.45 -0.31 -15.10
C PRO A 316 -1.32 -1.56 -15.16
N THR A 317 -1.22 -2.30 -16.26
CA THR A 317 -1.83 -3.62 -16.33
C THR A 317 -1.20 -4.46 -15.22
N ILE A 318 -1.94 -4.71 -14.17
CA ILE A 318 -1.55 -5.66 -13.12
C ILE A 318 -1.57 -7.02 -13.80
N LYS A 319 -0.39 -7.60 -14.05
CA LYS A 319 -0.25 -9.00 -14.45
C LYS A 319 -0.28 -9.88 -13.24
#